data_516a1beb0a531d743169c02e103f09d0
#
_entry.id   516a1beb0a531d743169c02e103f09d0
#
_cell.length_a   1.000
_cell.length_b   1.000
_cell.length_c   1.000
_cell.angle_alpha   90.00
_cell.angle_beta   90.00
_cell.angle_gamma   90.00
#
_symmetry.space_group_name_H-M   'P 1'
#
loop_
_entity.id
_entity.type
_entity.pdbx_description
1 polymer ?
#
loop_
_entity_poly.entity_id
_entity_poly.type
_entity_poly.pdbx_seq_one_letter_code
_entity_poly.pdbx_strand_id
1 'polypeptide(L)'
;NPHLSVALGGIIACGLLYTLIGLVVMKIGTGWIERLMPPAVTGAVVMAIGLNLAPIAVHSVSANAFDSWMAMLTVLCIGAVAVFTRGLLQRLLILVGLIIACALYALLANGFGLGKPLDFAPVAQAAWFGVPHFTSPTFDSQAMLLIAPVAIILVAENLGHLKAVAGMTGRNLDPWMGRAFVGDGLATLLSGACGGSGVTRSEER
;
A
#
# COMPACT_ATOMS: atom_id res chain seq x y z
N ASN A 1 2.29 4.39 -22.68
CA ASN A 1 1.11 4.93 -22.00
C ASN A 1 1.44 6.35 -21.52
N PRO A 2 0.98 7.40 -22.21
CA PRO A 2 1.29 8.80 -21.84
C PRO A 2 0.77 9.16 -20.43
N HIS A 3 -0.31 8.53 -19.99
CA HIS A 3 -0.85 8.74 -18.64
C HIS A 3 0.06 8.21 -17.53
N LEU A 4 0.83 7.15 -17.78
CA LEU A 4 1.74 6.59 -16.80
C LEU A 4 2.94 7.52 -16.58
N SER A 5 3.53 8.05 -17.66
CA SER A 5 4.67 8.96 -17.56
C SER A 5 4.33 10.28 -16.83
N VAL A 6 3.11 10.79 -17.04
CA VAL A 6 2.59 11.98 -16.34
C VAL A 6 2.36 11.67 -14.86
N ALA A 7 1.80 10.50 -14.53
CA ALA A 7 1.63 10.07 -13.14
C ALA A 7 2.97 9.94 -12.40
N LEU A 8 4.01 9.42 -13.06
CA LEU A 8 5.36 9.31 -12.50
C LEU A 8 5.95 10.69 -12.14
N GLY A 9 5.74 11.69 -12.99
CA GLY A 9 6.12 13.08 -12.69
C GLY A 9 5.43 13.61 -11.43
N GLY A 10 4.15 13.32 -11.26
CA GLY A 10 3.39 13.64 -10.04
C GLY A 10 3.91 12.92 -8.79
N ILE A 11 4.27 11.63 -8.91
CA ILE A 11 4.85 10.83 -7.83
C ILE A 11 6.20 11.42 -7.39
N ILE A 12 7.04 11.85 -8.32
CA ILE A 12 8.31 12.52 -8.01
C ILE A 12 8.06 13.82 -7.25
N ALA A 13 7.10 14.65 -7.69
CA ALA A 13 6.73 15.87 -6.99
C ALA A 13 6.21 15.61 -5.57
N CYS A 14 5.38 14.58 -5.40
CA CYS A 14 4.90 14.11 -4.10
C CYS A 14 6.07 13.68 -3.19
N GLY A 15 7.00 12.86 -3.70
CA GLY A 15 8.18 12.40 -2.97
C GLY A 15 9.09 13.56 -2.55
N LEU A 16 9.26 14.58 -3.42
CA LEU A 16 10.02 15.77 -3.10
C LEU A 16 9.37 16.57 -1.97
N LEU A 17 8.06 16.80 -2.05
CA LEU A 17 7.30 17.51 -1.01
C LEU A 17 7.36 16.72 0.31
N TYR A 18 7.22 15.41 0.24
CA TYR A 18 7.31 14.53 1.41
C TYR A 18 8.70 14.59 2.06
N THR A 19 9.77 14.56 1.27
CA THR A 19 11.15 14.74 1.75
C THR A 19 11.33 16.09 2.43
N LEU A 20 10.81 17.17 1.84
CA LEU A 20 10.87 18.51 2.43
C LEU A 20 10.15 18.57 3.77
N ILE A 21 8.94 17.99 3.88
CA ILE A 21 8.22 17.89 5.15
C ILE A 21 9.04 17.10 6.17
N GLY A 22 9.66 15.99 5.78
CA GLY A 22 10.54 15.20 6.63
C GLY A 22 11.73 16.00 7.17
N LEU A 23 12.39 16.82 6.32
CA LEU A 23 13.48 17.70 6.73
C LEU A 23 13.01 18.78 7.73
N VAL A 24 11.82 19.35 7.50
CA VAL A 24 11.21 20.31 8.43
C VAL A 24 10.94 19.64 9.78
N VAL A 25 10.39 18.43 9.77
CA VAL A 25 10.14 17.63 10.99
C VAL A 25 11.43 17.31 11.73
N MET A 26 12.52 17.01 11.02
CA MET A 26 13.83 16.78 11.66
C MET A 26 14.35 18.01 12.40
N LYS A 27 14.04 19.23 11.93
CA LYS A 27 14.50 20.49 12.55
C LYS A 27 13.58 21.01 13.64
N ILE A 28 12.28 20.93 13.44
CA ILE A 28 11.26 21.58 14.29
C ILE A 28 10.59 20.56 15.23
N GLY A 29 10.72 19.25 14.90
CA GLY A 29 10.04 18.17 15.63
C GLY A 29 8.63 17.89 15.12
N THR A 30 7.93 16.96 15.77
CA THR A 30 6.62 16.46 15.35
C THR A 30 5.43 17.23 15.96
N GLY A 31 5.65 18.04 16.98
CA GLY A 31 4.60 18.66 17.76
C GLY A 31 3.60 19.52 16.97
N TRP A 32 4.03 20.15 15.89
CA TRP A 32 3.15 20.92 15.01
C TRP A 32 2.26 20.01 14.14
N ILE A 33 2.78 18.84 13.70
CA ILE A 33 1.99 17.86 12.94
C ILE A 33 0.93 17.23 13.84
N GLU A 34 1.30 16.88 15.09
CA GLU A 34 0.37 16.31 16.06
C GLU A 34 -0.78 17.27 16.41
N ARG A 35 -0.51 18.58 16.41
CA ARG A 35 -1.55 19.60 16.59
C ARG A 35 -2.45 19.74 15.35
N LEU A 36 -1.86 19.62 14.16
CA LEU A 36 -2.61 19.71 12.89
C LEU A 36 -3.42 18.44 12.62
N MET A 37 -2.87 17.29 13.01
CA MET A 37 -3.41 15.96 12.75
C MET A 37 -3.57 15.16 14.05
N PRO A 38 -4.55 15.51 14.90
CA PRO A 38 -4.88 14.68 16.05
C PRO A 38 -5.33 13.28 15.59
N PRO A 39 -5.26 12.25 16.45
CA PRO A 39 -5.57 10.86 16.10
C PRO A 39 -6.94 10.68 15.43
N ALA A 40 -7.92 11.53 15.78
CA ALA A 40 -9.24 11.52 15.14
C ALA A 40 -9.19 11.89 13.64
N VAL A 41 -8.35 12.88 13.27
CA VAL A 41 -8.16 13.29 11.86
C VAL A 41 -7.45 12.20 11.09
N THR A 42 -6.40 11.61 11.65
CA THR A 42 -5.68 10.48 11.03
C THR A 42 -6.62 9.29 10.79
N GLY A 43 -7.44 8.94 11.79
CA GLY A 43 -8.45 7.88 11.65
C GLY A 43 -9.51 8.20 10.58
N ALA A 44 -9.97 9.45 10.49
CA ALA A 44 -10.93 9.89 9.47
C ALA A 44 -10.32 9.79 8.05
N VAL A 45 -9.05 10.17 7.87
CA VAL A 45 -8.34 10.05 6.59
C VAL A 45 -8.22 8.59 6.17
N VAL A 46 -7.80 7.68 7.06
CA VAL A 46 -7.70 6.25 6.77
C VAL A 46 -9.07 5.67 6.42
N MET A 47 -10.12 6.05 7.15
CA MET A 47 -11.49 5.64 6.84
C MET A 47 -11.95 6.15 5.46
N ALA A 48 -11.65 7.39 5.11
CA ALA A 48 -11.98 7.97 3.81
C ALA A 48 -11.26 7.23 2.66
N ILE A 49 -9.98 6.86 2.84
CA ILE A 49 -9.23 6.04 1.89
C ILE A 49 -9.92 4.68 1.71
N GLY A 50 -10.24 3.99 2.80
CA GLY A 50 -10.93 2.71 2.75
C GLY A 50 -12.29 2.79 2.04
N LEU A 51 -13.09 3.81 2.32
CA LEU A 51 -14.38 4.03 1.66
C LEU A 51 -14.24 4.34 0.16
N ASN A 52 -13.21 5.09 -0.24
CA ASN A 52 -12.93 5.35 -1.65
C ASN A 52 -12.46 4.10 -2.42
N LEU A 53 -11.77 3.17 -1.76
CA LEU A 53 -11.32 1.91 -2.36
C LEU A 53 -12.41 0.84 -2.39
N ALA A 54 -13.43 0.94 -1.54
CA ALA A 54 -14.50 -0.04 -1.44
C ALA A 54 -15.27 -0.27 -2.77
N PRO A 55 -15.67 0.76 -3.55
CA PRO A 55 -16.32 0.55 -4.85
C PRO A 55 -15.43 -0.20 -5.85
N ILE A 56 -14.11 0.09 -5.84
CA ILE A 56 -13.14 -0.58 -6.71
C ILE A 56 -13.03 -2.06 -6.34
N ALA A 57 -12.94 -2.36 -5.05
CA ALA A 57 -12.90 -3.72 -4.55
C ALA A 57 -14.18 -4.49 -4.91
N VAL A 58 -15.37 -3.90 -4.68
CA VAL A 58 -16.65 -4.50 -5.04
C VAL A 58 -16.74 -4.74 -6.54
N HIS A 59 -16.37 -3.76 -7.36
CA HIS A 59 -16.39 -3.92 -8.82
C HIS A 59 -15.44 -5.05 -9.30
N SER A 60 -14.28 -5.20 -8.65
CA SER A 60 -13.30 -6.23 -9.00
C SER A 60 -13.81 -7.65 -8.74
N VAL A 61 -14.67 -7.85 -7.73
CA VAL A 61 -15.19 -9.17 -7.34
C VAL A 61 -16.63 -9.44 -7.77
N SER A 62 -17.32 -8.45 -8.32
CA SER A 62 -18.74 -8.56 -8.74
C SER A 62 -18.94 -9.08 -10.16
N ALA A 63 -17.87 -9.45 -10.86
CA ALA A 63 -17.94 -9.94 -12.23
C ALA A 63 -18.81 -11.22 -12.36
N ASN A 64 -18.72 -12.13 -11.39
CA ASN A 64 -19.48 -13.39 -11.32
C ASN A 64 -19.85 -13.71 -9.87
N ALA A 65 -20.95 -14.43 -9.68
CA ALA A 65 -21.36 -14.88 -8.34
C ALA A 65 -20.29 -15.76 -7.67
N PHE A 66 -19.60 -16.60 -8.44
CA PHE A 66 -18.52 -17.44 -7.95
C PHE A 66 -17.34 -16.58 -7.41
N ASP A 67 -16.93 -15.55 -8.15
CA ASP A 67 -15.83 -14.65 -7.73
C ASP A 67 -16.20 -13.89 -6.45
N SER A 68 -17.46 -13.47 -6.29
CA SER A 68 -17.96 -12.84 -5.07
C SER A 68 -17.89 -13.77 -3.85
N TRP A 69 -18.30 -15.04 -4.03
CA TRP A 69 -18.18 -16.05 -2.98
C TRP A 69 -16.73 -16.36 -2.62
N MET A 70 -15.86 -16.43 -3.63
CA MET A 70 -14.43 -16.65 -3.41
C MET A 70 -13.75 -15.46 -2.71
N ALA A 71 -14.17 -14.24 -3.00
CA ALA A 71 -13.69 -13.06 -2.27
C ALA A 71 -14.08 -13.12 -0.79
N MET A 72 -15.33 -13.49 -0.47
CA MET A 72 -15.76 -13.68 0.92
C MET A 72 -14.97 -14.81 1.60
N LEU A 73 -14.75 -15.91 0.91
CA LEU A 73 -13.93 -17.02 1.41
C LEU A 73 -12.48 -16.58 1.68
N THR A 74 -11.91 -15.75 0.80
CA THR A 74 -10.55 -15.18 0.99
C THR A 74 -10.46 -14.38 2.29
N VAL A 75 -11.43 -13.51 2.54
CA VAL A 75 -11.51 -12.72 3.79
C VAL A 75 -11.62 -13.65 5.01
N LEU A 76 -12.44 -14.69 4.91
CA LEU A 76 -12.58 -15.68 5.98
C LEU A 76 -11.28 -16.45 6.21
N CYS A 77 -10.55 -16.84 5.16
CA CYS A 77 -9.25 -17.51 5.28
C CYS A 77 -8.23 -16.62 6.00
N ILE A 78 -8.14 -15.34 5.61
CA ILE A 78 -7.23 -14.37 6.26
C ILE A 78 -7.64 -14.19 7.73
N GLY A 79 -8.93 -14.04 8.01
CA GLY A 79 -9.47 -13.93 9.37
C GLY A 79 -9.20 -15.17 10.21
N ALA A 80 -9.37 -16.36 9.62
CA ALA A 80 -9.05 -17.62 10.29
C ALA A 80 -7.56 -17.73 10.64
N VAL A 81 -6.67 -17.38 9.70
CA VAL A 81 -5.23 -17.34 9.96
C VAL A 81 -4.93 -16.35 11.09
N ALA A 82 -5.54 -15.17 11.10
CA ALA A 82 -5.33 -14.16 12.14
C ALA A 82 -5.72 -14.65 13.54
N VAL A 83 -6.81 -15.42 13.63
CA VAL A 83 -7.36 -15.89 14.94
C VAL A 83 -6.71 -17.20 15.40
N PHE A 84 -6.52 -18.15 14.49
CA PHE A 84 -6.08 -19.52 14.86
C PHE A 84 -4.56 -19.69 14.83
N THR A 85 -3.79 -18.80 14.23
CA THR A 85 -2.33 -18.93 14.16
C THR A 85 -1.63 -17.99 15.13
N ARG A 86 -0.39 -18.35 15.49
CA ARG A 86 0.47 -17.57 16.38
C ARG A 86 1.90 -17.51 15.83
N GLY A 87 2.68 -16.52 16.28
CA GLY A 87 4.09 -16.40 15.94
C GLY A 87 4.31 -15.93 14.50
N LEU A 88 5.17 -16.63 13.76
CA LEU A 88 5.56 -16.23 12.40
C LEU A 88 4.41 -16.28 11.40
N LEU A 89 3.53 -17.28 11.49
CA LEU A 89 2.38 -17.40 10.59
C LEU A 89 1.39 -16.24 10.76
N GLN A 90 1.18 -15.77 11.99
CA GLN A 90 0.35 -14.61 12.26
C GLN A 90 0.98 -13.31 11.72
N ARG A 91 2.31 -13.22 11.70
CA ARG A 91 3.01 -12.07 11.08
C ARG A 91 2.83 -12.03 9.57
N LEU A 92 2.76 -13.19 8.93
CA LEU A 92 2.55 -13.36 7.49
C LEU A 92 1.08 -13.66 7.15
N LEU A 93 0.14 -13.21 7.97
CA LEU A 93 -1.28 -13.58 7.88
C LEU A 93 -1.90 -13.34 6.48
N ILE A 94 -1.57 -12.23 5.83
CA ILE A 94 -2.08 -11.90 4.50
C ILE A 94 -1.52 -12.88 3.47
N LEU A 95 -0.20 -13.11 3.48
CA LEU A 95 0.45 -14.04 2.56
C LEU A 95 -0.08 -15.47 2.72
N VAL A 96 -0.14 -15.95 3.95
CA VAL A 96 -0.63 -17.32 4.25
C VAL A 96 -2.12 -17.43 3.89
N GLY A 97 -2.93 -16.44 4.26
CA GLY A 97 -4.36 -16.41 3.93
C GLY A 97 -4.62 -16.39 2.43
N LEU A 98 -3.84 -15.62 1.66
CA LEU A 98 -3.92 -15.59 0.20
C LEU A 98 -3.49 -16.91 -0.43
N ILE A 99 -2.41 -17.54 0.05
CA ILE A 99 -1.97 -18.86 -0.46
C ILE A 99 -3.08 -19.90 -0.25
N ILE A 100 -3.69 -19.93 0.95
CA ILE A 100 -4.79 -20.84 1.23
C ILE A 100 -5.98 -20.55 0.31
N ALA A 101 -6.37 -19.29 0.17
CA ALA A 101 -7.47 -18.89 -0.70
C ALA A 101 -7.20 -19.23 -2.18
N CYS A 102 -5.98 -19.00 -2.69
CA CYS A 102 -5.58 -19.39 -4.03
C CYS A 102 -5.61 -20.89 -4.26
N ALA A 103 -5.17 -21.67 -3.27
CA ALA A 103 -5.21 -23.13 -3.34
C ALA A 103 -6.67 -23.63 -3.39
N LEU A 104 -7.56 -23.06 -2.55
CA LEU A 104 -8.98 -23.36 -2.57
C LEU A 104 -9.63 -22.95 -3.89
N TYR A 105 -9.32 -21.77 -4.40
CA TYR A 105 -9.80 -21.34 -5.71
C TYR A 105 -9.37 -22.30 -6.81
N ALA A 106 -8.08 -22.66 -6.86
CA ALA A 106 -7.55 -23.60 -7.85
C ALA A 106 -8.26 -24.96 -7.76
N LEU A 107 -8.50 -25.46 -6.55
CA LEU A 107 -9.22 -26.71 -6.34
C LEU A 107 -10.67 -26.63 -6.85
N LEU A 108 -11.39 -25.56 -6.52
CA LEU A 108 -12.79 -25.38 -6.91
C LEU A 108 -12.96 -25.07 -8.39
N ALA A 109 -12.11 -24.21 -8.95
CA ALA A 109 -12.21 -23.81 -10.34
C ALA A 109 -11.62 -24.87 -11.30
N ASN A 110 -10.43 -25.38 -11.02
CA ASN A 110 -9.76 -26.35 -11.93
C ASN A 110 -10.17 -27.80 -11.62
N GLY A 111 -10.47 -28.15 -10.34
CA GLY A 111 -10.86 -29.50 -9.95
C GLY A 111 -12.35 -29.77 -10.16
N PHE A 112 -13.22 -28.86 -9.77
CA PHE A 112 -14.67 -29.03 -9.83
C PHE A 112 -15.35 -28.26 -10.96
N GLY A 113 -14.61 -27.39 -11.68
CA GLY A 113 -15.14 -26.63 -12.81
C GLY A 113 -16.19 -25.57 -12.42
N LEU A 114 -16.22 -25.13 -11.16
CA LEU A 114 -17.24 -24.21 -10.65
C LEU A 114 -17.00 -22.75 -11.05
N GLY A 115 -15.81 -22.42 -11.55
CA GLY A 115 -15.43 -21.06 -11.93
C GLY A 115 -14.52 -21.02 -13.14
N LYS A 116 -14.00 -19.83 -13.44
CA LYS A 116 -13.02 -19.68 -14.51
C LYS A 116 -11.71 -20.36 -14.11
N PRO A 117 -11.21 -21.34 -14.87
CA PRO A 117 -9.99 -22.05 -14.53
C PRO A 117 -8.81 -21.09 -14.47
N LEU A 118 -7.91 -21.30 -13.50
CA LEU A 118 -6.65 -20.58 -13.42
C LEU A 118 -5.73 -21.06 -14.54
N ASP A 119 -5.32 -20.13 -15.38
CA ASP A 119 -4.32 -20.38 -16.42
C ASP A 119 -2.91 -20.14 -15.85
N PHE A 120 -2.14 -21.18 -15.73
CA PHE A 120 -0.74 -21.10 -15.28
C PHE A 120 0.26 -20.93 -16.42
N ALA A 121 -0.19 -20.91 -17.67
CA ALA A 121 0.69 -20.73 -18.83
C ALA A 121 1.50 -19.43 -18.76
N PRO A 122 0.94 -18.26 -18.34
CA PRO A 122 1.74 -17.05 -18.19
C PRO A 122 2.87 -17.18 -17.16
N VAL A 123 2.64 -17.95 -16.09
CA VAL A 123 3.66 -18.20 -15.06
C VAL A 123 4.77 -19.10 -15.59
N ALA A 124 4.41 -20.14 -16.35
CA ALA A 124 5.38 -21.06 -16.96
C ALA A 124 6.21 -20.40 -18.04
N GLN A 125 5.66 -19.41 -18.74
CA GLN A 125 6.33 -18.66 -19.81
C GLN A 125 7.06 -17.41 -19.29
N ALA A 126 6.87 -17.03 -18.02
CA ALA A 126 7.52 -15.88 -17.44
C ALA A 126 9.03 -16.09 -17.37
N ALA A 127 9.79 -15.09 -17.77
CA ALA A 127 11.24 -15.11 -17.65
C ALA A 127 11.63 -15.09 -16.15
N TRP A 128 12.53 -15.97 -15.74
CA TRP A 128 13.06 -16.03 -14.37
C TRP A 128 13.77 -14.73 -13.96
N PHE A 129 14.37 -14.07 -14.94
CA PHE A 129 15.01 -12.77 -14.81
C PHE A 129 14.48 -11.85 -15.89
N GLY A 130 13.82 -10.76 -15.50
CA GLY A 130 13.34 -9.74 -16.40
C GLY A 130 13.80 -8.36 -15.93
N VAL A 131 14.22 -7.51 -16.86
CA VAL A 131 14.48 -6.11 -16.58
C VAL A 131 13.15 -5.38 -16.66
N PRO A 132 12.74 -4.59 -15.64
CA PRO A 132 11.53 -3.83 -15.71
C PRO A 132 11.58 -2.81 -16.86
N HIS A 133 10.44 -2.58 -17.51
CA HIS A 133 10.33 -1.56 -18.54
C HIS A 133 10.30 -0.19 -17.85
N PHE A 134 11.42 0.51 -17.88
CA PHE A 134 11.52 1.86 -17.37
C PHE A 134 10.74 2.82 -18.27
N THR A 135 9.78 3.53 -17.67
CA THR A 135 9.05 4.60 -18.35
C THR A 135 9.60 5.93 -17.86
N SER A 136 10.05 6.78 -18.79
CA SER A 136 10.56 8.10 -18.42
C SER A 136 9.44 8.97 -17.88
N PRO A 137 9.61 9.60 -16.71
CA PRO A 137 8.64 10.53 -16.15
C PRO A 137 8.53 11.79 -17.02
N THR A 138 7.32 12.27 -17.23
CA THR A 138 7.03 13.57 -17.85
C THR A 138 6.45 14.51 -16.81
N PHE A 139 6.99 15.72 -16.74
CA PHE A 139 6.57 16.71 -15.76
C PHE A 139 5.45 17.57 -16.35
N ASP A 140 4.23 17.30 -15.92
CA ASP A 140 3.05 18.10 -16.20
C ASP A 140 2.65 18.87 -14.95
N SER A 141 2.53 20.19 -15.07
CA SER A 141 2.21 21.07 -13.94
C SER A 141 0.84 20.77 -13.33
N GLN A 142 -0.15 20.39 -14.13
CA GLN A 142 -1.48 20.04 -13.61
C GLN A 142 -1.44 18.73 -12.80
N ALA A 143 -0.77 17.71 -13.31
CA ALA A 143 -0.61 16.44 -12.62
C ALA A 143 0.21 16.60 -11.33
N MET A 144 1.28 17.41 -11.37
CA MET A 144 2.09 17.69 -10.18
C MET A 144 1.28 18.43 -9.10
N LEU A 145 0.48 19.43 -9.45
CA LEU A 145 -0.37 20.15 -8.50
C LEU A 145 -1.48 19.27 -7.92
N LEU A 146 -1.95 18.28 -8.68
CA LEU A 146 -2.99 17.36 -8.23
C LEU A 146 -2.42 16.28 -7.31
N ILE A 147 -1.23 15.75 -7.59
CA ILE A 147 -0.64 14.60 -6.90
C ILE A 147 0.26 15.05 -5.73
N ALA A 148 0.95 16.19 -5.82
CA ALA A 148 1.84 16.65 -4.75
C ALA A 148 1.15 16.77 -3.36
N PRO A 149 -0.11 17.25 -3.24
CA PRO A 149 -0.80 17.30 -1.95
C PRO A 149 -1.02 15.93 -1.28
N VAL A 150 -0.94 14.83 -2.03
CA VAL A 150 -1.00 13.46 -1.49
C VAL A 150 0.13 13.23 -0.46
N ALA A 151 1.24 13.96 -0.56
CA ALA A 151 2.31 13.92 0.45
C ALA A 151 1.80 14.22 1.87
N ILE A 152 0.79 15.08 2.03
CA ILE A 152 0.19 15.39 3.33
C ILE A 152 -0.54 14.16 3.88
N ILE A 153 -1.23 13.41 2.99
CA ILE A 153 -1.93 12.17 3.34
C ILE A 153 -0.91 11.11 3.76
N LEU A 154 0.20 10.98 3.02
CA LEU A 154 1.28 10.04 3.34
C LEU A 154 1.94 10.38 4.68
N VAL A 155 2.11 11.66 5.01
CA VAL A 155 2.61 12.09 6.33
C VAL A 155 1.65 11.66 7.44
N ALA A 156 0.33 11.85 7.24
CA ALA A 156 -0.68 11.45 8.22
C ALA A 156 -0.70 9.93 8.44
N GLU A 157 -0.64 9.17 7.34
CA GLU A 157 -0.61 7.71 7.34
C GLU A 157 0.63 7.19 8.07
N ASN A 158 1.82 7.66 7.70
CA ASN A 158 3.08 7.25 8.33
C ASN A 158 3.18 7.68 9.81
N LEU A 159 2.62 8.84 10.16
CA LEU A 159 2.53 9.25 11.57
C LEU A 159 1.68 8.24 12.37
N GLY A 160 0.55 7.82 11.81
CA GLY A 160 -0.31 6.79 12.40
C GLY A 160 0.44 5.48 12.60
N HIS A 161 1.14 5.01 11.59
CA HIS A 161 1.94 3.79 11.63
C HIS A 161 3.05 3.85 12.69
N LEU A 162 3.86 4.90 12.69
CA LEU A 162 4.94 5.04 13.67
C LEU A 162 4.43 5.14 15.11
N LYS A 163 3.29 5.81 15.33
CA LYS A 163 2.64 5.85 16.65
C LYS A 163 2.08 4.49 17.07
N ALA A 164 1.55 3.71 16.14
CA ALA A 164 1.10 2.35 16.40
C ALA A 164 2.27 1.45 16.83
N VAL A 165 3.41 1.49 16.10
CA VAL A 165 4.63 0.76 16.48
C VAL A 165 5.19 1.23 17.82
N ALA A 166 5.22 2.54 18.08
CA ALA A 166 5.64 3.08 19.36
C ALA A 166 4.79 2.53 20.50
N GLY A 167 3.46 2.49 20.32
CA GLY A 167 2.54 1.92 21.30
C GLY A 167 2.75 0.42 21.54
N MET A 168 3.00 -0.35 20.48
CA MET A 168 3.24 -1.79 20.58
C MET A 168 4.59 -2.15 21.18
N THR A 169 5.63 -1.36 20.90
CA THR A 169 6.99 -1.63 21.36
C THR A 169 7.32 -0.96 22.70
N GLY A 170 6.45 -0.06 23.16
CA GLY A 170 6.69 0.77 24.35
C GLY A 170 7.88 1.75 24.19
N ARG A 171 8.34 1.98 22.95
CA ARG A 171 9.48 2.85 22.65
C ARG A 171 8.99 4.21 22.13
N ASN A 172 9.65 5.27 22.56
CA ASN A 172 9.43 6.58 21.97
C ASN A 172 10.16 6.66 20.62
N LEU A 173 9.41 6.72 19.51
CA LEU A 173 9.90 6.84 18.15
C LEU A 173 9.88 8.27 17.62
N ASP A 174 9.37 9.25 18.39
CA ASP A 174 9.24 10.65 17.96
C ASP A 174 10.55 11.25 17.42
N PRO A 175 11.74 11.01 18.03
CA PRO A 175 13.00 11.54 17.52
C PRO A 175 13.39 11.00 16.14
N TRP A 176 12.81 9.86 15.73
CA TRP A 176 13.14 9.19 14.47
C TRP A 176 12.13 9.47 13.36
N MET A 177 10.98 10.08 13.67
CA MET A 177 9.92 10.33 12.71
C MET A 177 10.38 11.15 11.49
N GLY A 178 11.12 12.23 11.72
CA GLY A 178 11.64 13.04 10.62
C GLY A 178 12.54 12.25 9.67
N ARG A 179 13.41 11.38 10.20
CA ARG A 179 14.27 10.51 9.40
C ARG A 179 13.46 9.47 8.62
N ALA A 180 12.39 8.94 9.22
CA ALA A 180 11.47 8.03 8.54
C ALA A 180 10.79 8.73 7.35
N PHE A 181 10.27 9.94 7.54
CA PHE A 181 9.64 10.71 6.48
C PHE A 181 10.60 11.06 5.33
N VAL A 182 11.84 11.45 5.65
CA VAL A 182 12.87 11.68 4.64
C VAL A 182 13.18 10.39 3.88
N GLY A 183 13.31 9.26 4.57
CA GLY A 183 13.57 7.96 3.95
C GLY A 183 12.48 7.56 2.97
N ASP A 184 11.21 7.67 3.37
CA ASP A 184 10.06 7.32 2.55
C ASP A 184 9.88 8.31 1.38
N GLY A 185 10.16 9.61 1.61
CA GLY A 185 10.16 10.61 0.55
C GLY A 185 11.21 10.35 -0.52
N LEU A 186 12.44 10.03 -0.12
CA LEU A 186 13.53 9.66 -1.03
C LEU A 186 13.22 8.34 -1.75
N ALA A 187 12.67 7.35 -1.06
CA ALA A 187 12.25 6.10 -1.67
C ALA A 187 11.15 6.32 -2.73
N THR A 188 10.18 7.20 -2.44
CA THR A 188 9.13 7.60 -3.39
C THR A 188 9.70 8.32 -4.60
N LEU A 189 10.68 9.23 -4.41
CA LEU A 189 11.40 9.90 -5.50
C LEU A 189 12.11 8.89 -6.41
N LEU A 190 12.88 7.98 -5.82
CA LEU A 190 13.61 6.95 -6.57
C LEU A 190 12.65 5.99 -7.28
N SER A 191 11.58 5.58 -6.61
CA SER A 191 10.55 4.74 -7.21
C SER A 191 9.90 5.41 -8.41
N GLY A 192 9.48 6.68 -8.29
CA GLY A 192 8.92 7.46 -9.39
C GLY A 192 9.90 7.64 -10.56
N ALA A 193 11.18 7.86 -10.27
CA ALA A 193 12.23 7.96 -11.29
C ALA A 193 12.47 6.62 -12.03
N CYS A 194 12.31 5.50 -11.32
CA CYS A 194 12.46 4.15 -11.88
C CYS A 194 11.16 3.58 -12.50
N GLY A 195 10.08 4.35 -12.57
CA GLY A 195 8.82 3.90 -13.14
C GLY A 195 7.90 3.16 -12.16
N GLY A 196 8.19 3.23 -10.88
CA GLY A 196 7.39 2.62 -9.81
C GLY A 196 6.35 3.57 -9.18
N SER A 197 5.51 3.02 -8.30
CA SER A 197 4.54 3.77 -7.52
C SER A 197 5.16 4.43 -6.29
N GLY A 198 4.41 5.34 -5.64
CA GLY A 198 4.80 5.87 -4.33
C GLY A 198 5.02 4.76 -3.31
N VAL A 199 5.96 4.98 -2.41
CA VAL A 199 6.32 4.01 -1.37
C VAL A 199 5.70 4.46 -0.05
N THR A 200 5.02 3.56 0.64
CA THR A 200 4.60 3.71 2.02
C THR A 200 5.19 2.58 2.85
N ARG A 201 5.39 2.83 4.11
CA ARG A 201 5.88 1.82 5.03
C ARG A 201 4.76 0.89 5.44
N SER A 202 4.90 -0.41 5.25
CA SER A 202 4.02 -1.41 5.83
C SER A 202 4.61 -1.89 7.15
N GLU A 203 3.77 -1.99 8.18
CA GLU A 203 4.16 -2.48 9.49
C GLU A 203 3.76 -3.94 9.61
N GLU A 204 4.71 -4.81 9.34
CA GLU A 204 4.57 -6.21 9.67
C GLU A 204 5.04 -6.42 11.12
N ARG A 205 4.15 -7.00 11.92
CA ARG A 205 4.42 -7.39 13.31
C ARG A 205 5.33 -8.60 13.40
#